data_75ea983afdc6df833473916ff3464602
#
_entry.id   75ea983afdc6df833473916ff3464602
#
_cell.length_a   1.000
_cell.length_b   1.000
_cell.length_c   1.000
_cell.angle_alpha   90.00
_cell.angle_beta   90.00
_cell.angle_gamma   90.00
#
_symmetry.space_group_name_H-M   'P 1'
#
loop_
_entity.id
_entity.type
_entity.pdbx_description
1 polymer ?
#
loop_
_entity_poly.entity_id
_entity_poly.type
_entity_poly.pdbx_seq_one_letter_code
_entity_poly.pdbx_strand_id
1 'polypeptide(L)'
;LRAFFGVGERRVPVASLRRELTRTERILRAVDGGAERSRKAWLSYEAHALPVMESASALTSAKIDLLPHQVVLTHRIATASPRRYLIADEVGLGKTIETALILRELASRGELTRALMVVPAGLVNNWHRELNEVFNLDFEVFGSEGDITDRKTNAFAKHDRLIASIDTLKRPARIKRLLDAPR
;
A
#
# COMPACT_ATOMS: atom_id res chain seq x y z
N LEU A 1 20.06 0.12 34.43
CA LEU A 1 19.13 -0.61 33.55
C LEU A 1 18.66 -1.86 34.22
N ARG A 2 17.38 -2.22 34.07
CA ARG A 2 16.84 -3.52 34.55
C ARG A 2 16.90 -4.48 33.37
N ALA A 3 17.51 -5.63 33.59
CA ALA A 3 17.56 -6.69 32.60
C ALA A 3 16.86 -7.94 33.15
N PHE A 4 16.05 -8.55 32.31
CA PHE A 4 15.31 -9.78 32.65
C PHE A 4 16.11 -10.99 32.11
N PHE A 5 16.54 -11.83 33.01
CA PHE A 5 17.13 -13.12 32.70
C PHE A 5 16.10 -14.19 33.06
N GLY A 6 16.04 -15.28 32.33
CA GLY A 6 15.03 -16.34 32.52
C GLY A 6 14.83 -16.88 33.93
N VAL A 7 15.59 -16.42 34.91
CA VAL A 7 15.55 -16.80 36.32
C VAL A 7 15.25 -15.62 37.27
N GLY A 8 15.00 -14.42 36.75
CA GLY A 8 14.65 -13.25 37.58
C GLY A 8 15.24 -11.93 37.10
N GLU A 9 14.88 -10.85 37.81
CA GLU A 9 15.37 -9.50 37.56
C GLU A 9 16.73 -9.27 38.24
N ARG A 10 17.74 -8.82 37.47
CA ARG A 10 19.05 -8.44 37.99
C ARG A 10 19.39 -7.00 37.62
N ARG A 11 19.87 -6.24 38.59
CA ARG A 11 20.42 -4.92 38.36
C ARG A 11 21.87 -5.03 37.84
N VAL A 12 22.11 -4.50 36.67
CA VAL A 12 23.44 -4.54 36.03
C VAL A 12 23.90 -3.10 35.78
N PRO A 13 25.15 -2.74 36.10
CA PRO A 13 25.71 -1.45 35.81
C PRO A 13 25.68 -1.19 34.27
N VAL A 14 25.25 -0.01 33.86
CA VAL A 14 25.17 0.33 32.41
C VAL A 14 26.54 0.17 31.74
N ALA A 15 27.61 0.51 32.44
CA ALA A 15 28.98 0.38 31.93
C ALA A 15 29.44 -1.05 31.64
N SER A 16 28.78 -2.06 32.28
CA SER A 16 29.08 -3.47 32.03
C SER A 16 28.24 -4.11 30.94
N LEU A 17 27.28 -3.37 30.40
CA LEU A 17 26.41 -3.87 29.34
C LEU A 17 27.12 -3.73 27.99
N ARG A 18 27.44 -4.84 27.37
CA ARG A 18 27.76 -4.90 25.95
C ARG A 18 26.51 -5.29 25.21
N ARG A 19 26.05 -4.40 24.34
CA ARG A 19 24.95 -4.71 23.43
C ARG A 19 25.41 -5.79 22.45
N GLU A 20 24.82 -6.96 22.51
CA GLU A 20 24.97 -7.93 21.43
C GLU A 20 24.23 -7.40 20.19
N LEU A 21 24.98 -7.21 19.15
CA LEU A 21 24.43 -6.83 17.87
C LEU A 21 23.81 -8.06 17.23
N THR A 22 22.57 -7.93 16.76
CA THR A 22 21.96 -8.94 15.89
C THR A 22 22.81 -9.14 14.64
N ARG A 23 22.65 -10.27 13.95
CA ARG A 23 23.34 -10.53 12.69
C ARG A 23 23.15 -9.38 11.70
N THR A 24 21.96 -8.84 11.65
CA THR A 24 21.55 -7.69 10.86
C THR A 24 22.28 -6.41 11.26
N GLU A 25 22.37 -6.13 12.56
CA GLU A 25 23.10 -4.95 13.06
C GLU A 25 24.62 -5.09 12.87
N ARG A 26 25.18 -6.28 12.88
CA ARG A 26 26.59 -6.53 12.52
C ARG A 26 26.85 -6.20 11.06
N ILE A 27 25.96 -6.60 10.18
CA ILE A 27 26.03 -6.27 8.74
C ILE A 27 25.89 -4.77 8.53
N LEU A 28 24.93 -4.12 9.23
CA LEU A 28 24.70 -2.67 9.14
C LEU A 28 25.84 -1.83 9.69
N ARG A 29 26.43 -2.25 10.79
CA ARG A 29 27.59 -1.57 11.39
C ARG A 29 28.89 -1.91 10.71
N ALA A 30 28.85 -2.80 9.75
CA ALA A 30 29.93 -3.41 8.98
C ALA A 30 31.30 -3.10 9.55
N VAL A 31 31.74 -3.98 10.32
CA VAL A 31 33.09 -3.91 10.90
C VAL A 31 34.15 -3.78 9.82
N ASP A 32 33.80 -4.07 8.55
CA ASP A 32 34.75 -4.16 7.43
C ASP A 32 34.41 -3.37 6.16
N GLY A 33 33.45 -2.46 6.20
CA GLY A 33 33.11 -1.69 4.99
C GLY A 33 32.31 -0.44 5.30
N GLY A 34 32.67 0.69 4.75
CA GLY A 34 32.02 1.96 5.00
C GLY A 34 30.48 1.91 5.02
N ALA A 35 29.86 2.80 5.78
CA ALA A 35 28.40 2.86 6.03
C ALA A 35 27.54 2.69 4.77
N GLU A 36 28.04 3.13 3.64
CA GLU A 36 27.35 3.03 2.35
C GLU A 36 27.30 1.60 1.81
N ARG A 37 28.37 0.81 1.96
CA ARG A 37 28.41 -0.60 1.58
C ARG A 37 27.48 -1.45 2.44
N SER A 38 27.44 -1.14 3.73
CA SER A 38 26.54 -1.80 4.66
C SER A 38 25.08 -1.48 4.39
N ARG A 39 24.80 -0.24 4.03
CA ARG A 39 23.45 0.19 3.65
C ARG A 39 23.00 -0.49 2.36
N LYS A 40 23.90 -0.60 1.36
CA LYS A 40 23.61 -1.36 0.11
C LYS A 40 23.40 -2.85 0.38
N ALA A 41 24.22 -3.47 1.21
CA ALA A 41 24.09 -4.87 1.59
C ALA A 41 22.79 -5.14 2.37
N TRP A 42 22.43 -4.23 3.26
CA TRP A 42 21.16 -4.29 4.00
C TRP A 42 19.95 -4.17 3.06
N LEU A 43 19.95 -3.16 2.18
CA LEU A 43 18.88 -2.98 1.19
C LEU A 43 18.75 -4.18 0.25
N SER A 44 19.90 -4.75 -0.15
CA SER A 44 19.93 -5.98 -0.95
C SER A 44 19.40 -7.18 -0.17
N TYR A 45 19.74 -7.30 1.12
CA TYR A 45 19.24 -8.37 1.98
C TYR A 45 17.73 -8.24 2.23
N GLU A 46 17.23 -7.03 2.54
CA GLU A 46 15.79 -6.81 2.67
C GLU A 46 15.06 -7.08 1.35
N ALA A 47 15.61 -6.65 0.22
CA ALA A 47 15.05 -6.94 -1.08
C ALA A 47 14.99 -8.45 -1.41
N HIS A 48 15.98 -9.23 -0.93
CA HIS A 48 16.00 -10.70 -1.10
C HIS A 48 15.21 -11.45 -0.03
N ALA A 49 15.06 -10.86 1.16
CA ALA A 49 14.25 -11.42 2.25
C ALA A 49 12.77 -11.08 2.12
N LEU A 50 12.42 -10.10 1.29
CA LEU A 50 11.05 -9.95 0.82
C LEU A 50 10.74 -11.22 0.01
N PRO A 51 9.67 -11.98 0.37
CA PRO A 51 9.22 -13.04 -0.52
C PRO A 51 9.07 -12.43 -1.90
N VAL A 52 9.70 -13.07 -2.88
CA VAL A 52 9.66 -12.61 -4.28
C VAL A 52 8.20 -12.37 -4.58
N MET A 53 7.84 -11.11 -4.82
CA MET A 53 6.50 -10.80 -5.28
C MET A 53 6.35 -11.61 -6.57
N GLU A 54 5.47 -12.60 -6.55
CA GLU A 54 5.27 -13.56 -7.66
C GLU A 54 4.98 -12.84 -8.99
N SER A 55 4.68 -11.55 -8.92
CA SER A 55 4.57 -10.67 -10.08
C SER A 55 5.33 -9.37 -9.89
N ALA A 56 6.66 -9.44 -9.86
CA ALA A 56 7.49 -8.24 -10.03
C ALA A 56 7.12 -7.44 -11.30
N SER A 57 6.48 -8.07 -12.26
CA SER A 57 5.87 -7.44 -13.43
C SER A 57 4.87 -6.32 -13.08
N ALA A 58 4.18 -6.40 -11.96
CA ALA A 58 3.27 -5.35 -11.51
C ALA A 58 4.01 -4.06 -11.14
N LEU A 59 5.20 -4.18 -10.58
CA LEU A 59 6.03 -3.03 -10.18
C LEU A 59 6.86 -2.48 -11.34
N THR A 60 7.36 -3.35 -12.23
CA THR A 60 8.26 -2.96 -13.34
C THR A 60 7.53 -2.31 -14.52
N SER A 61 6.22 -2.50 -14.65
CA SER A 61 5.43 -1.88 -15.73
C SER A 61 4.92 -0.48 -15.38
N ALA A 62 5.05 -0.04 -14.14
CA ALA A 62 4.74 1.34 -13.77
C ALA A 62 5.88 2.25 -14.23
N LYS A 63 5.53 3.33 -14.96
CA LYS A 63 6.48 4.36 -15.43
C LYS A 63 6.89 5.31 -14.29
N ILE A 64 7.25 4.76 -13.14
CA ILE A 64 7.60 5.52 -11.93
C ILE A 64 8.84 4.94 -11.26
N ASP A 65 9.63 5.82 -10.66
CA ASP A 65 10.73 5.42 -9.80
C ASP A 65 10.16 5.04 -8.42
N LEU A 66 10.28 3.75 -8.09
CA LEU A 66 9.76 3.21 -6.84
C LEU A 66 10.68 3.53 -5.67
N LEU A 67 10.10 4.04 -4.60
CA LEU A 67 10.81 4.24 -3.35
C LEU A 67 10.74 2.98 -2.48
N PRO A 68 11.81 2.63 -1.75
CA PRO A 68 11.87 1.40 -0.96
C PRO A 68 10.71 1.24 0.03
N HIS A 69 10.27 2.32 0.68
CA HIS A 69 9.14 2.27 1.62
C HIS A 69 7.82 1.90 0.93
N GLN A 70 7.62 2.35 -0.31
CA GLN A 70 6.41 2.04 -1.10
C GLN A 70 6.31 0.54 -1.41
N VAL A 71 7.44 -0.09 -1.75
CA VAL A 71 7.52 -1.54 -1.99
C VAL A 71 7.22 -2.32 -0.72
N VAL A 72 7.84 -1.94 0.40
CA VAL A 72 7.62 -2.60 1.70
C VAL A 72 6.17 -2.48 2.15
N LEU A 73 5.58 -1.28 2.03
CA LEU A 73 4.19 -1.03 2.37
C LEU A 73 3.24 -1.86 1.51
N THR A 74 3.46 -1.86 0.19
CA THR A 74 2.66 -2.63 -0.76
C THR A 74 2.68 -4.12 -0.41
N HIS A 75 3.86 -4.70 -0.21
CA HIS A 75 4.01 -6.09 0.17
C HIS A 75 3.27 -6.40 1.48
N ARG A 76 3.50 -5.59 2.51
CA ARG A 76 2.88 -5.77 3.83
C ARG A 76 1.36 -5.77 3.78
N ILE A 77 0.76 -4.85 3.01
CA ILE A 77 -0.69 -4.75 2.90
C ILE A 77 -1.26 -5.86 2.02
N ALA A 78 -0.60 -6.15 0.89
CA ALA A 78 -1.07 -7.16 -0.04
C ALA A 78 -1.07 -8.58 0.55
N THR A 79 -0.13 -8.87 1.48
CA THR A 79 -0.03 -10.19 2.12
C THR A 79 -0.85 -10.32 3.41
N ALA A 80 -1.37 -9.22 3.95
CA ALA A 80 -2.13 -9.24 5.20
C ALA A 80 -3.58 -9.70 5.02
N SER A 81 -4.14 -10.29 6.08
CA SER A 81 -5.56 -10.60 6.20
C SER A 81 -5.99 -10.50 7.67
N PRO A 82 -7.05 -9.74 8.02
CA PRO A 82 -7.82 -8.84 7.17
C PRO A 82 -7.06 -7.57 6.81
N ARG A 83 -7.45 -6.93 5.70
CA ARG A 83 -6.82 -5.68 5.21
C ARG A 83 -7.62 -4.46 5.67
N ARG A 84 -7.14 -3.81 6.73
CA ARG A 84 -7.66 -2.51 7.21
C ARG A 84 -6.47 -1.66 7.63
N TYR A 85 -6.12 -0.67 6.82
CA TYR A 85 -4.92 0.13 7.02
C TYR A 85 -5.21 1.62 6.93
N LEU A 86 -4.42 2.40 7.67
CA LEU A 86 -4.29 3.84 7.53
C LEU A 86 -2.89 4.12 6.99
N ILE A 87 -2.80 4.74 5.83
CA ILE A 87 -1.55 5.26 5.26
C ILE A 87 -1.43 6.72 5.69
N ALA A 88 -0.50 7.01 6.60
CA ALA A 88 -0.36 8.30 7.26
C ALA A 88 0.99 8.98 6.98
N ASP A 89 1.50 8.82 5.76
CA ASP A 89 2.76 9.43 5.35
C ASP A 89 2.62 10.94 5.16
N GLU A 90 3.74 11.65 5.19
CA GLU A 90 3.78 13.10 4.96
C GLU A 90 3.26 13.48 3.57
N VAL A 91 2.85 14.74 3.44
CA VAL A 91 2.39 15.26 2.15
C VAL A 91 3.55 15.23 1.15
N GLY A 92 3.29 14.71 -0.05
CA GLY A 92 4.31 14.61 -1.12
C GLY A 92 5.06 13.29 -1.19
N LEU A 93 4.96 12.39 -0.21
CA LEU A 93 5.63 11.07 -0.24
C LEU A 93 4.96 10.03 -1.14
N GLY A 94 3.91 10.40 -1.88
CA GLY A 94 3.32 9.54 -2.90
C GLY A 94 2.22 8.60 -2.41
N LYS A 95 1.37 9.03 -1.45
CA LYS A 95 0.23 8.23 -0.98
C LYS A 95 -0.66 7.68 -2.10
N THR A 96 -0.83 8.45 -3.17
CA THR A 96 -1.55 8.01 -4.37
C THR A 96 -0.84 6.84 -5.04
N ILE A 97 0.48 6.95 -5.19
CA ILE A 97 1.34 5.91 -5.77
C ILE A 97 1.28 4.64 -4.91
N GLU A 98 1.41 4.76 -3.59
CA GLU A 98 1.32 3.64 -2.66
C GLU A 98 -0.02 2.90 -2.76
N THR A 99 -1.11 3.66 -2.75
CA THR A 99 -2.45 3.08 -2.91
C THR A 99 -2.61 2.38 -4.25
N ALA A 100 -2.13 2.98 -5.33
CA ALA A 100 -2.21 2.41 -6.66
C ALA A 100 -1.34 1.16 -6.82
N LEU A 101 -0.14 1.13 -6.20
CA LEU A 101 0.71 -0.05 -6.14
C LEU A 101 0.03 -1.21 -5.41
N ILE A 102 -0.62 -0.94 -4.27
CA ILE A 102 -1.38 -1.95 -3.51
C ILE A 102 -2.51 -2.51 -4.37
N LEU A 103 -3.31 -1.65 -5.00
CA LEU A 103 -4.40 -2.07 -5.88
C LEU A 103 -3.89 -2.90 -7.05
N ARG A 104 -2.78 -2.50 -7.65
CA ARG A 104 -2.16 -3.21 -8.76
C ARG A 104 -1.64 -4.59 -8.33
N GLU A 105 -0.99 -4.68 -7.17
CA GLU A 105 -0.54 -5.95 -6.62
C GLU A 105 -1.72 -6.89 -6.35
N LEU A 106 -2.81 -6.38 -5.76
CA LEU A 106 -4.03 -7.15 -5.55
C LEU A 106 -4.67 -7.59 -6.86
N ALA A 107 -4.63 -6.74 -7.89
CA ALA A 107 -5.12 -7.08 -9.22
C ALA A 107 -4.29 -8.19 -9.87
N SER A 108 -2.96 -8.14 -9.75
CA SER A 108 -2.06 -9.17 -10.30
C SER A 108 -2.24 -10.53 -9.64
N ARG A 109 -2.65 -10.55 -8.37
CA ARG A 109 -2.99 -11.76 -7.62
C ARG A 109 -4.41 -12.28 -7.89
N GLY A 110 -5.20 -11.57 -8.69
CA GLY A 110 -6.61 -11.88 -8.90
C GLY A 110 -7.51 -11.61 -7.69
N GLU A 111 -6.99 -10.89 -6.68
CA GLU A 111 -7.71 -10.58 -5.45
C GLU A 111 -8.52 -9.28 -5.54
N LEU A 112 -8.26 -8.43 -6.53
CA LEU A 112 -8.99 -7.19 -6.79
C LEU A 112 -10.16 -7.46 -7.74
N THR A 113 -11.19 -8.10 -7.27
CA THR A 113 -12.40 -8.36 -8.06
C THR A 113 -13.26 -7.11 -8.17
N ARG A 114 -13.47 -6.41 -7.05
CA ARG A 114 -14.27 -5.19 -7.00
C ARG A 114 -13.61 -4.13 -6.11
N ALA A 115 -13.67 -2.87 -6.55
CA ALA A 115 -13.10 -1.76 -5.81
C ALA A 115 -13.94 -0.49 -5.95
N LEU A 116 -14.13 0.23 -4.85
CA LEU A 116 -14.70 1.56 -4.83
C LEU A 116 -13.71 2.53 -4.18
N MET A 117 -13.20 3.46 -4.96
CA MET A 117 -12.39 4.57 -4.45
C MET A 117 -13.27 5.77 -4.14
N VAL A 118 -13.13 6.30 -2.92
CA VAL A 118 -13.88 7.46 -2.47
C VAL A 118 -12.90 8.58 -2.19
N VAL A 119 -12.96 9.63 -3.00
CA VAL A 119 -11.99 10.73 -2.97
C VAL A 119 -12.68 12.10 -2.93
N PRO A 120 -12.00 13.18 -2.53
CA PRO A 120 -12.52 14.54 -2.69
C PRO A 120 -12.83 14.85 -4.16
N ALA A 121 -13.90 15.64 -4.42
CA ALA A 121 -14.36 15.91 -5.78
C ALA A 121 -13.26 16.44 -6.72
N GLY A 122 -12.42 17.35 -6.24
CA GLY A 122 -11.31 17.92 -7.02
C GLY A 122 -10.19 16.92 -7.36
N LEU A 123 -10.17 15.74 -6.75
CA LEU A 123 -9.14 14.73 -6.99
C LEU A 123 -9.62 13.57 -7.88
N VAL A 124 -10.90 13.49 -8.20
CA VAL A 124 -11.48 12.38 -8.99
C VAL A 124 -10.74 12.20 -10.32
N ASN A 125 -10.59 13.25 -11.08
CA ASN A 125 -9.94 13.19 -12.41
C ASN A 125 -8.45 12.86 -12.31
N ASN A 126 -7.76 13.35 -11.27
CA ASN A 126 -6.36 13.00 -11.04
C ASN A 126 -6.20 11.51 -10.74
N TRP A 127 -7.00 10.98 -9.83
CA TRP A 127 -7.00 9.56 -9.51
C TRP A 127 -7.33 8.69 -10.71
N HIS A 128 -8.36 9.07 -11.47
CA HIS A 128 -8.75 8.35 -12.69
C HIS A 128 -7.61 8.27 -13.69
N ARG A 129 -6.97 9.43 -13.97
CA ARG A 129 -5.84 9.49 -14.90
C ARG A 129 -4.65 8.67 -14.42
N GLU A 130 -4.23 8.83 -13.15
CA GLU A 130 -3.09 8.11 -12.61
C GLU A 130 -3.31 6.60 -12.61
N LEU A 131 -4.47 6.13 -12.19
CA LEU A 131 -4.78 4.70 -12.18
C LEU A 131 -4.76 4.11 -13.59
N ASN A 132 -5.35 4.78 -14.56
CA ASN A 132 -5.45 4.27 -15.92
C ASN A 132 -4.13 4.42 -16.69
N GLU A 133 -3.51 5.61 -16.70
CA GLU A 133 -2.36 5.90 -17.56
C GLU A 133 -1.03 5.38 -16.99
N VAL A 134 -0.87 5.44 -15.66
CA VAL A 134 0.38 5.08 -14.98
C VAL A 134 0.36 3.63 -14.53
N PHE A 135 -0.74 3.20 -13.91
CA PHE A 135 -0.83 1.88 -13.29
C PHE A 135 -1.57 0.84 -14.14
N ASN A 136 -2.16 1.24 -15.26
CA ASN A 136 -2.94 0.37 -16.14
C ASN A 136 -4.05 -0.38 -15.36
N LEU A 137 -4.72 0.36 -14.46
CA LEU A 137 -5.86 -0.09 -13.70
C LEU A 137 -7.10 0.63 -14.21
N ASP A 138 -7.98 -0.11 -14.85
CA ASP A 138 -9.20 0.43 -15.45
C ASP A 138 -10.24 0.71 -14.37
N PHE A 139 -10.56 1.98 -14.17
CA PHE A 139 -11.56 2.48 -13.23
C PHE A 139 -12.51 3.42 -13.95
N GLU A 140 -13.80 3.28 -13.67
CA GLU A 140 -14.83 4.18 -14.17
C GLU A 140 -15.16 5.28 -13.16
N VAL A 141 -15.48 6.47 -13.63
CA VAL A 141 -15.88 7.60 -12.76
C VAL A 141 -17.38 7.58 -12.54
N PHE A 142 -17.80 7.41 -11.29
CA PHE A 142 -19.21 7.44 -10.92
C PHE A 142 -19.76 8.86 -10.88
N GLY A 143 -20.85 9.11 -11.62
CA GLY A 143 -21.54 10.39 -11.66
C GLY A 143 -20.89 11.41 -12.59
N SER A 144 -20.07 10.99 -13.55
CA SER A 144 -19.64 11.80 -14.70
C SER A 144 -20.78 11.99 -15.70
N GLU A 145 -20.67 12.99 -16.58
CA GLU A 145 -21.68 13.23 -17.62
C GLU A 145 -21.86 12.04 -18.58
N GLY A 146 -20.86 11.16 -18.68
CA GLY A 146 -20.93 9.89 -19.42
C GLY A 146 -21.54 8.74 -18.64
N ASP A 147 -21.74 8.88 -17.36
CA ASP A 147 -22.45 7.92 -16.52
C ASP A 147 -23.96 8.15 -16.65
N ILE A 148 -24.47 7.98 -17.85
CA ILE A 148 -25.89 7.77 -18.08
C ILE A 148 -26.22 6.39 -17.52
N THR A 149 -26.17 6.29 -16.22
CA THR A 149 -26.76 5.17 -15.53
C THR A 149 -28.24 5.28 -15.81
N ASP A 150 -28.67 4.47 -16.73
CA ASP A 150 -30.08 4.22 -16.98
C ASP A 150 -30.74 4.14 -15.60
N ARG A 151 -31.80 4.91 -15.34
CA ARG A 151 -32.44 4.96 -14.01
C ARG A 151 -32.79 3.56 -13.49
N LYS A 152 -32.76 2.56 -14.37
CA LYS A 152 -33.03 1.15 -14.10
C LYS A 152 -31.79 0.35 -13.66
N THR A 153 -30.56 0.77 -13.98
CA THR A 153 -29.37 -0.02 -13.71
C THR A 153 -28.57 0.59 -12.55
N ASN A 154 -28.17 -0.24 -11.59
CA ASN A 154 -27.31 0.20 -10.49
C ASN A 154 -25.84 0.21 -10.96
N ALA A 155 -25.21 1.39 -11.05
CA ALA A 155 -23.82 1.52 -11.47
C ALA A 155 -22.85 0.67 -10.62
N PHE A 156 -23.13 0.56 -9.32
CA PHE A 156 -22.33 -0.27 -8.42
C PHE A 156 -22.49 -1.78 -8.68
N ALA A 157 -23.52 -2.20 -9.38
CA ALA A 157 -23.68 -3.58 -9.82
C ALA A 157 -23.11 -3.80 -11.23
N LYS A 158 -23.05 -2.74 -12.04
CA LYS A 158 -22.59 -2.80 -13.44
C LYS A 158 -21.07 -2.77 -13.57
N HIS A 159 -20.41 -1.97 -12.75
CA HIS A 159 -18.96 -1.76 -12.83
C HIS A 159 -18.26 -2.34 -11.60
N ASP A 160 -17.20 -3.08 -11.84
CA ASP A 160 -16.42 -3.70 -10.77
C ASP A 160 -15.46 -2.71 -10.09
N ARG A 161 -14.99 -1.71 -10.82
CA ARG A 161 -14.04 -0.72 -10.31
C ARG A 161 -14.54 0.70 -10.58
N LEU A 162 -14.81 1.42 -9.48
CA LEU A 162 -15.39 2.76 -9.54
C LEU A 162 -14.58 3.76 -8.71
N ILE A 163 -14.53 5.00 -9.20
CA ILE A 163 -14.09 6.16 -8.44
C ILE A 163 -15.29 7.07 -8.22
N ALA A 164 -15.54 7.46 -7.01
CA ALA A 164 -16.61 8.38 -6.68
C ALA A 164 -16.14 9.50 -5.76
N SER A 165 -16.73 10.69 -5.88
CA SER A 165 -16.48 11.73 -4.89
C SER A 165 -17.27 11.48 -3.60
N ILE A 166 -16.70 11.93 -2.46
CA ILE A 166 -17.39 11.92 -1.17
C ILE A 166 -18.74 12.65 -1.29
N ASP A 167 -18.74 13.81 -1.99
CA ASP A 167 -19.94 14.61 -2.17
C ASP A 167 -21.04 13.92 -2.99
N THR A 168 -20.61 13.10 -3.92
CA THR A 168 -21.51 12.28 -4.71
C THR A 168 -22.11 11.14 -3.88
N LEU A 169 -21.29 10.45 -3.09
CA LEU A 169 -21.71 9.29 -2.32
C LEU A 169 -22.54 9.64 -1.08
N LYS A 170 -22.32 10.78 -0.43
CA LYS A 170 -23.06 11.18 0.78
C LYS A 170 -24.57 11.31 0.59
N ARG A 171 -25.08 11.31 -0.65
CA ARG A 171 -26.52 11.37 -0.93
C ARG A 171 -27.19 10.04 -0.53
N PRO A 172 -28.23 10.06 0.35
CA PRO A 172 -28.83 8.81 0.90
C PRO A 172 -29.27 7.81 -0.16
N ALA A 173 -29.84 8.28 -1.27
CA ALA A 173 -30.27 7.41 -2.37
C ALA A 173 -29.10 6.65 -3.03
N ARG A 174 -27.90 7.24 -3.06
CA ARG A 174 -26.72 6.61 -3.62
C ARG A 174 -26.06 5.64 -2.67
N ILE A 175 -26.03 5.96 -1.37
CA ILE A 175 -25.59 5.01 -0.34
C ILE A 175 -26.48 3.76 -0.36
N LYS A 176 -27.80 3.94 -0.46
CA LYS A 176 -28.72 2.81 -0.56
C LYS A 176 -28.41 1.92 -1.76
N ARG A 177 -28.19 2.49 -2.95
CA ARG A 177 -27.81 1.73 -4.14
C ARG A 177 -26.47 1.00 -4.01
N LEU A 178 -25.51 1.60 -3.28
CA LEU A 178 -24.24 0.95 -2.99
C LEU A 178 -24.43 -0.27 -2.08
N LEU A 179 -25.28 -0.13 -1.05
CA LEU A 179 -25.57 -1.23 -0.12
C LEU A 179 -26.38 -2.36 -0.75
N ASP A 180 -27.23 -2.03 -1.71
CA ASP A 180 -28.06 -2.98 -2.48
C ASP A 180 -27.26 -3.68 -3.61
N ALA A 181 -26.03 -3.25 -3.87
CA ALA A 181 -25.19 -3.88 -4.88
C ALA A 181 -24.68 -5.26 -4.41
N PRO A 182 -24.55 -6.25 -5.29
CA PRO A 182 -23.99 -7.55 -4.95
C PRO A 182 -22.54 -7.37 -4.44
N ARG A 183 -22.20 -8.17 -3.43
CA ARG A 183 -20.85 -8.19 -2.83
C ARG A 183 -19.91 -9.08 -3.60
#